data_87da9606613d3e1fde0afb8f8d051e6b
#
_entry.id   87da9606613d3e1fde0afb8f8d051e6b
#
_cell.length_a   1.000
_cell.length_b   1.000
_cell.length_c   1.000
_cell.angle_alpha   90.00
_cell.angle_beta   90.00
_cell.angle_gamma   90.00
#
_symmetry.space_group_name_H-M   'P 1'
#
loop_
_entity.id
_entity.type
_entity.pdbx_description
1 polymer ?
#
loop_
_entity_poly.entity_id
_entity_poly.type
_entity_poly.pdbx_seq_one_letter_code
_entity_poly.pdbx_strand_id
1 'polypeptide(L)'
;MSLLAASALLLPAAPAFAAPESAENSVTVTVNTGSGDLNVRSAPSTTSQRVATVRNGARITITCYARGTVFDGGPYDMSTDLWNRLADGGYVTDAMLDTGSDDPVVPPCATESMRPAQPRAAGRTVGSNPGEEGSALWGALEKWYFASGKRSYPAVDGAPRDLASSARAAGWTVVGEPRDRAVVVIPPGVLDAPGTGHVAWVDATSSRPDGTYLRITEMAAADTAPHIWSGRTVRAVPELSYILLP
;
A
#
# COMPACT_ATOMS: atom_id res chain seq x y z
N MET A 1 36.54 57.32 -29.28
CA MET A 1 35.92 55.99 -29.51
C MET A 1 35.42 55.50 -28.15
N SER A 2 34.13 55.69 -27.88
CA SER A 2 33.48 55.28 -26.62
C SER A 2 32.74 53.97 -26.82
N LEU A 3 33.12 52.92 -26.09
CA LEU A 3 32.39 51.66 -26.03
C LEU A 3 31.24 51.80 -25.02
N LEU A 4 30.02 51.65 -25.51
CA LEU A 4 28.83 51.45 -24.65
C LEU A 4 28.71 49.95 -24.32
N ALA A 5 28.79 49.62 -23.03
CA ALA A 5 28.48 48.29 -22.53
C ALA A 5 26.95 48.19 -22.27
N ALA A 6 26.29 47.27 -22.95
CA ALA A 6 24.91 46.93 -22.72
C ALA A 6 24.82 45.87 -21.60
N SER A 7 24.23 46.25 -20.48
CA SER A 7 23.91 45.31 -19.39
C SER A 7 22.55 44.65 -19.67
N ALA A 8 22.55 43.35 -19.86
CA ALA A 8 21.33 42.55 -19.97
C ALA A 8 20.81 42.24 -18.56
N LEU A 9 19.59 42.70 -18.23
CA LEU A 9 18.85 42.31 -17.03
C LEU A 9 18.26 40.89 -17.23
N LEU A 10 18.72 39.94 -16.45
CA LEU A 10 18.02 38.65 -16.30
C LEU A 10 16.84 38.81 -15.36
N LEU A 11 15.63 38.64 -15.88
CA LEU A 11 14.41 38.51 -15.07
C LEU A 11 14.36 37.10 -14.45
N PRO A 12 14.03 36.99 -13.16
CA PRO A 12 13.83 35.68 -12.53
C PRO A 12 12.56 35.01 -13.11
N ALA A 13 12.67 33.74 -13.50
CA ALA A 13 11.54 32.93 -13.90
C ALA A 13 10.61 32.69 -12.70
N ALA A 14 9.33 33.01 -12.86
CA ALA A 14 8.30 32.70 -11.87
C ALA A 14 8.14 31.18 -11.70
N PRO A 15 7.88 30.67 -10.48
CA PRO A 15 7.61 29.27 -10.28
C PRO A 15 6.29 28.91 -10.99
N ALA A 16 6.34 27.89 -11.85
CA ALA A 16 5.16 27.30 -12.45
C ALA A 16 4.36 26.59 -11.35
N PHE A 17 3.18 27.11 -11.02
CA PHE A 17 2.21 26.38 -10.22
C PHE A 17 1.71 25.21 -11.07
N ALA A 18 1.96 23.98 -10.59
CA ALA A 18 1.34 22.79 -11.17
C ALA A 18 -0.19 22.93 -11.04
N ALA A 19 -0.90 22.83 -12.15
CA ALA A 19 -2.35 22.78 -12.17
C ALA A 19 -2.84 21.52 -11.40
N PRO A 20 -4.01 21.55 -10.76
CA PRO A 20 -4.56 20.38 -10.10
C PRO A 20 -4.87 19.29 -11.13
N GLU A 21 -4.24 18.15 -10.96
CA GLU A 21 -4.30 16.96 -11.81
C GLU A 21 -5.56 16.13 -11.48
N SER A 22 -6.76 16.62 -11.72
CA SER A 22 -7.97 15.98 -11.21
C SER A 22 -9.15 15.85 -12.16
N ALA A 23 -9.05 16.21 -13.42
CA ALA A 23 -10.23 16.23 -14.31
C ALA A 23 -10.34 15.05 -15.30
N GLU A 24 -9.28 14.28 -15.56
CA GLU A 24 -9.27 13.34 -16.68
C GLU A 24 -9.83 11.94 -16.40
N ASN A 25 -10.06 11.56 -15.15
CA ASN A 25 -10.51 10.20 -14.81
C ASN A 25 -11.70 10.14 -13.85
N SER A 26 -12.52 11.19 -13.80
CA SER A 26 -13.72 11.18 -12.95
C SER A 26 -14.93 10.61 -13.69
N VAL A 27 -15.78 9.87 -12.97
CA VAL A 27 -17.01 9.28 -13.49
C VAL A 27 -18.20 9.78 -12.67
N THR A 28 -19.29 10.14 -13.35
CA THR A 28 -20.56 10.46 -12.69
C THR A 28 -21.43 9.24 -12.64
N VAL A 29 -21.81 8.84 -11.42
CA VAL A 29 -22.61 7.66 -11.11
C VAL A 29 -23.89 8.04 -10.38
N THR A 30 -24.86 7.14 -10.32
CA THR A 30 -26.11 7.34 -9.59
C THR A 30 -26.04 6.61 -8.24
N VAL A 31 -26.46 7.29 -7.18
CA VAL A 31 -26.63 6.66 -5.86
C VAL A 31 -27.85 5.76 -5.87
N ASN A 32 -27.66 4.49 -5.52
CA ASN A 32 -28.73 3.54 -5.32
C ASN A 32 -28.58 2.87 -3.96
N THR A 33 -29.40 3.25 -3.01
CA THR A 33 -29.42 2.68 -1.65
C THR A 33 -30.61 1.76 -1.43
N GLY A 34 -31.49 1.65 -2.43
CA GLY A 34 -32.80 1.00 -2.27
C GLY A 34 -33.76 1.85 -1.42
N SER A 35 -33.33 2.44 -0.33
CA SER A 35 -34.10 3.33 0.54
C SER A 35 -33.19 4.13 1.46
N GLY A 36 -33.56 5.39 1.72
CA GLY A 36 -32.80 6.29 2.59
C GLY A 36 -31.57 6.92 1.90
N ASP A 37 -30.80 7.67 2.67
CA ASP A 37 -29.64 8.40 2.18
C ASP A 37 -28.35 7.59 2.32
N LEU A 38 -27.42 7.79 1.39
CA LEU A 38 -26.07 7.22 1.42
C LEU A 38 -25.18 8.00 2.40
N ASN A 39 -24.54 7.31 3.32
CA ASN A 39 -23.55 7.92 4.21
C ASN A 39 -22.22 8.16 3.47
N VAL A 40 -21.73 9.40 3.50
CA VAL A 40 -20.38 9.76 3.10
C VAL A 40 -19.49 9.70 4.35
N ARG A 41 -18.37 9.02 4.21
CA ARG A 41 -17.45 8.71 5.32
C ARG A 41 -16.10 9.40 5.16
N SER A 42 -15.43 9.72 6.26
CA SER A 42 -14.11 10.35 6.25
C SER A 42 -12.98 9.45 5.73
N ALA A 43 -13.18 8.14 5.75
CA ALA A 43 -12.26 7.12 5.28
C ALA A 43 -13.04 5.94 4.67
N PRO A 44 -12.39 5.05 3.90
CA PRO A 44 -13.03 3.89 3.27
C PRO A 44 -13.35 2.79 4.30
N SER A 45 -14.26 3.08 5.23
CA SER A 45 -14.61 2.20 6.33
C SER A 45 -16.03 2.46 6.85
N THR A 46 -16.74 1.38 7.16
CA THR A 46 -18.07 1.42 7.79
C THR A 46 -18.07 2.03 9.19
N THR A 47 -16.93 2.04 9.88
CA THR A 47 -16.76 2.56 11.24
C THR A 47 -16.18 3.98 11.27
N SER A 48 -15.71 4.52 10.12
CA SER A 48 -15.20 5.88 10.07
C SER A 48 -16.31 6.91 10.23
N GLN A 49 -15.94 8.13 10.62
CA GLN A 49 -16.89 9.22 10.86
C GLN A 49 -17.73 9.51 9.61
N ARG A 50 -19.06 9.61 9.80
CA ARG A 50 -19.95 10.14 8.78
C ARG A 50 -19.74 11.65 8.65
N VAL A 51 -19.32 12.11 7.50
CA VAL A 51 -19.04 13.54 7.23
C VAL A 51 -20.16 14.23 6.45
N ALA A 52 -20.95 13.44 5.69
CA ALA A 52 -22.09 13.93 4.93
C ALA A 52 -23.09 12.81 4.63
N THR A 53 -24.19 13.15 3.96
CA THR A 53 -25.12 12.22 3.34
C THR A 53 -25.46 12.66 1.92
N VAL A 54 -25.75 11.68 1.05
CA VAL A 54 -26.23 11.90 -0.31
C VAL A 54 -27.56 11.17 -0.51
N ARG A 55 -28.52 11.83 -1.10
CA ARG A 55 -29.87 11.28 -1.32
C ARG A 55 -29.81 10.10 -2.30
N ASN A 56 -30.66 9.11 -2.07
CA ASN A 56 -30.93 8.06 -3.04
C ASN A 56 -31.38 8.66 -4.39
N GLY A 57 -30.87 8.16 -5.49
CA GLY A 57 -31.13 8.65 -6.86
C GLY A 57 -30.30 9.88 -7.24
N ALA A 58 -29.51 10.47 -6.36
CA ALA A 58 -28.64 11.60 -6.68
C ALA A 58 -27.49 11.15 -7.60
N ARG A 59 -27.07 12.06 -8.48
CA ARG A 59 -25.85 11.88 -9.27
C ARG A 59 -24.67 12.49 -8.54
N ILE A 60 -23.60 11.72 -8.42
CA ILE A 60 -22.36 12.12 -7.76
C ILE A 60 -21.17 11.84 -8.68
N THR A 61 -20.11 12.61 -8.50
CA THR A 61 -18.86 12.40 -9.23
C THR A 61 -17.88 11.70 -8.32
N ILE A 62 -17.40 10.53 -8.77
CA ILE A 62 -16.32 9.79 -8.14
C ILE A 62 -15.02 10.01 -8.92
N THR A 63 -13.91 10.13 -8.20
CA THR A 63 -12.60 10.49 -8.78
C THR A 63 -11.58 9.38 -8.70
N CYS A 64 -11.67 8.54 -7.67
CA CYS A 64 -10.76 7.42 -7.47
C CYS A 64 -11.38 6.41 -6.52
N TYR A 65 -10.84 5.18 -6.48
CA TYR A 65 -11.27 4.15 -5.53
C TYR A 65 -10.19 3.81 -4.51
N ALA A 66 -10.62 3.30 -3.36
CA ALA A 66 -9.74 2.70 -2.35
C ALA A 66 -10.34 1.37 -1.89
N ARG A 67 -9.49 0.44 -1.44
CA ARG A 67 -9.92 -0.75 -0.73
C ARG A 67 -10.02 -0.43 0.75
N GLY A 68 -11.10 -0.85 1.38
CA GLY A 68 -11.40 -0.53 2.77
C GLY A 68 -12.00 -1.67 3.56
N THR A 69 -12.83 -1.36 4.56
CA THR A 69 -13.59 -2.41 5.27
C THR A 69 -14.65 -2.99 4.35
N VAL A 70 -14.84 -4.31 4.44
CA VAL A 70 -15.91 -4.98 3.70
C VAL A 70 -17.27 -4.40 4.12
N PHE A 71 -18.08 -4.10 3.13
CA PHE A 71 -19.47 -3.73 3.28
C PHE A 71 -20.33 -4.84 2.68
N ASP A 72 -21.29 -5.34 3.46
CA ASP A 72 -22.23 -6.38 3.03
C ASP A 72 -23.63 -5.79 2.92
N GLY A 73 -24.29 -6.00 1.78
CA GLY A 73 -25.66 -5.60 1.53
C GLY A 73 -25.83 -4.56 0.42
N GLY A 74 -26.78 -3.65 0.61
CA GLY A 74 -27.21 -2.71 -0.42
C GLY A 74 -28.22 -3.30 -1.39
N PRO A 75 -28.70 -2.53 -2.37
CA PRO A 75 -29.77 -2.96 -3.29
C PRO A 75 -29.35 -4.10 -4.24
N TYR A 76 -28.03 -4.33 -4.35
CA TYR A 76 -27.46 -5.37 -5.20
C TYR A 76 -27.03 -6.62 -4.42
N ASP A 77 -27.31 -6.66 -3.10
CA ASP A 77 -26.88 -7.74 -2.19
C ASP A 77 -25.38 -8.08 -2.33
N MET A 78 -24.58 -7.03 -2.39
CA MET A 78 -23.14 -7.10 -2.70
C MET A 78 -22.30 -7.14 -1.42
N SER A 79 -21.26 -8.00 -1.44
CA SER A 79 -20.15 -7.96 -0.47
C SER A 79 -18.93 -7.37 -1.15
N THR A 80 -18.52 -6.16 -0.75
CA THR A 80 -17.39 -5.47 -1.40
C THR A 80 -16.53 -4.70 -0.40
N ASP A 81 -15.23 -4.66 -0.65
CA ASP A 81 -14.28 -3.79 0.04
C ASP A 81 -13.96 -2.51 -0.78
N LEU A 82 -14.65 -2.34 -1.92
CA LEU A 82 -14.47 -1.21 -2.82
C LEU A 82 -15.19 0.03 -2.30
N TRP A 83 -14.45 1.12 -2.18
CA TRP A 83 -14.93 2.44 -1.75
C TRP A 83 -14.54 3.48 -2.77
N ASN A 84 -15.47 4.32 -3.16
CA ASN A 84 -15.24 5.40 -4.12
C ASN A 84 -15.12 6.73 -3.39
N ARG A 85 -14.11 7.52 -3.77
CA ARG A 85 -13.92 8.88 -3.27
C ARG A 85 -14.70 9.86 -4.10
N LEU A 86 -15.46 10.73 -3.44
CA LEU A 86 -16.19 11.81 -4.08
C LEU A 86 -15.26 12.96 -4.49
N ALA A 87 -15.65 13.71 -5.53
CA ALA A 87 -14.91 14.88 -5.99
C ALA A 87 -14.81 16.01 -4.92
N ASP A 88 -15.84 16.14 -4.09
CA ASP A 88 -15.92 17.08 -2.97
C ASP A 88 -15.40 16.51 -1.65
N GLY A 89 -14.85 15.29 -1.68
CA GLY A 89 -14.22 14.63 -0.55
C GLY A 89 -15.12 13.59 0.13
N GLY A 90 -14.47 12.74 0.95
CA GLY A 90 -15.11 11.62 1.62
C GLY A 90 -15.25 10.40 0.73
N TYR A 91 -15.73 9.30 1.32
CA TYR A 91 -15.81 7.98 0.71
C TYR A 91 -17.21 7.40 0.83
N VAL A 92 -17.64 6.68 -0.19
CA VAL A 92 -18.87 5.91 -0.21
C VAL A 92 -18.57 4.48 -0.67
N THR A 93 -19.32 3.48 -0.15
CA THR A 93 -19.18 2.10 -0.61
C THR A 93 -19.70 1.96 -2.03
N ASP A 94 -19.03 1.15 -2.82
CA ASP A 94 -19.42 0.82 -4.19
C ASP A 94 -20.78 0.09 -4.26
N ALA A 95 -21.09 -0.73 -3.24
CA ALA A 95 -22.36 -1.46 -3.13
C ALA A 95 -23.63 -0.58 -3.15
N MET A 96 -23.48 0.73 -3.02
CA MET A 96 -24.57 1.71 -3.03
C MET A 96 -24.53 2.63 -4.25
N LEU A 97 -23.77 2.27 -5.29
CA LEU A 97 -23.63 3.06 -6.52
C LEU A 97 -24.02 2.23 -7.73
N ASP A 98 -24.72 2.86 -8.66
CA ASP A 98 -24.91 2.31 -9.98
C ASP A 98 -23.74 2.77 -10.88
N THR A 99 -22.69 1.98 -10.87
CA THR A 99 -21.47 2.19 -11.67
C THR A 99 -21.53 1.44 -12.99
N GLY A 100 -22.44 0.48 -13.13
CA GLY A 100 -22.52 -0.44 -14.26
C GLY A 100 -21.46 -1.54 -14.26
N SER A 101 -20.68 -1.70 -13.17
CA SER A 101 -19.62 -2.69 -13.04
C SER A 101 -19.35 -3.00 -11.57
N ASP A 102 -19.00 -4.24 -11.27
CA ASP A 102 -18.47 -4.67 -9.96
C ASP A 102 -16.96 -4.42 -9.83
N ASP A 103 -16.30 -4.09 -10.95
CA ASP A 103 -14.90 -3.67 -10.98
C ASP A 103 -14.77 -2.15 -10.87
N PRO A 104 -13.63 -1.63 -10.36
CA PRO A 104 -13.40 -0.19 -10.28
C PRO A 104 -13.54 0.52 -11.63
N VAL A 105 -14.37 1.56 -11.71
CA VAL A 105 -14.59 2.38 -12.92
C VAL A 105 -13.75 3.68 -12.92
N VAL A 106 -13.01 3.94 -11.85
CA VAL A 106 -12.08 5.07 -11.69
C VAL A 106 -10.71 4.51 -11.27
N PRO A 107 -9.62 5.28 -11.43
CA PRO A 107 -8.29 4.84 -10.99
C PRO A 107 -8.22 4.70 -9.46
N PRO A 108 -7.23 3.96 -8.93
CA PRO A 108 -7.00 3.93 -7.50
C PRO A 108 -6.73 5.33 -6.96
N CYS A 109 -7.27 5.66 -5.78
CA CYS A 109 -7.01 6.92 -5.12
C CYS A 109 -5.50 7.09 -4.89
N ALA A 110 -4.99 8.28 -5.20
CA ALA A 110 -3.62 8.67 -4.92
C ALA A 110 -3.35 8.88 -3.41
N THR A 111 -3.96 8.06 -2.56
CA THR A 111 -3.58 7.93 -1.17
C THR A 111 -2.43 6.97 -1.09
N GLU A 112 -1.24 7.51 -1.00
CA GLU A 112 0.08 6.87 -0.87
C GLU A 112 0.79 6.40 -2.16
N SER A 113 0.15 6.33 -3.32
CA SER A 113 0.88 6.06 -4.57
C SER A 113 1.56 7.29 -5.19
N MET A 114 1.38 8.49 -4.63
CA MET A 114 2.09 9.70 -5.05
C MET A 114 3.12 10.23 -4.04
N ARG A 115 3.63 9.42 -3.15
CA ARG A 115 5.05 9.52 -2.87
C ARG A 115 5.74 9.08 -4.16
N PRO A 116 6.69 9.88 -4.71
CA PRO A 116 7.45 9.45 -5.88
C PRO A 116 7.90 8.04 -5.56
N ALA A 117 7.58 7.09 -6.44
CA ALA A 117 7.93 5.70 -6.24
C ALA A 117 9.41 5.70 -5.91
N GLN A 118 9.75 5.44 -4.63
CA GLN A 118 11.16 5.37 -4.28
C GLN A 118 11.72 4.29 -5.19
N PRO A 119 12.71 4.60 -6.02
CA PRO A 119 13.24 3.65 -6.96
C PRO A 119 13.64 2.42 -6.16
N ARG A 120 12.99 1.29 -6.45
CA ARG A 120 13.30 0.01 -5.81
C ARG A 120 14.57 -0.49 -6.47
N ALA A 121 15.72 -0.17 -5.88
CA ALA A 121 17.02 -0.60 -6.38
C ALA A 121 17.12 -2.13 -6.31
N ALA A 122 17.51 -2.74 -7.41
CA ALA A 122 17.90 -4.13 -7.45
C ALA A 122 19.33 -4.25 -6.90
N GLY A 123 19.45 -4.86 -5.74
CA GLY A 123 20.73 -5.19 -5.12
C GLY A 123 21.36 -6.45 -5.72
N ARG A 124 22.41 -6.92 -5.08
CA ARG A 124 23.10 -8.17 -5.47
C ARG A 124 22.18 -9.36 -5.24
N THR A 125 22.27 -10.34 -6.14
CA THR A 125 21.45 -11.55 -6.15
C THR A 125 22.31 -12.81 -6.06
N VAL A 126 21.68 -13.90 -5.61
CA VAL A 126 22.24 -15.26 -5.60
C VAL A 126 21.27 -16.24 -6.27
N GLY A 127 21.80 -17.36 -6.76
CA GLY A 127 21.01 -18.34 -7.51
C GLY A 127 20.22 -19.34 -6.64
N SER A 128 20.54 -19.43 -5.35
CA SER A 128 19.87 -20.31 -4.39
C SER A 128 19.40 -19.50 -3.19
N ASN A 129 18.37 -20.01 -2.51
CA ASN A 129 17.86 -19.39 -1.29
C ASN A 129 18.95 -19.39 -0.20
N PRO A 130 19.37 -18.23 0.32
CA PRO A 130 20.41 -18.18 1.35
C PRO A 130 19.89 -18.48 2.76
N GLY A 131 18.56 -18.58 2.96
CA GLY A 131 17.98 -18.97 4.25
C GLY A 131 18.15 -20.46 4.52
N GLU A 132 18.23 -20.85 5.81
CA GLU A 132 18.15 -22.25 6.20
C GLU A 132 16.76 -22.79 5.88
N GLU A 133 16.70 -23.94 5.20
CA GLU A 133 15.44 -24.52 4.75
C GLU A 133 14.46 -24.74 5.91
N GLY A 134 13.22 -24.29 5.71
CA GLY A 134 12.18 -24.36 6.73
C GLY A 134 12.20 -23.23 7.76
N SER A 135 13.18 -22.32 7.70
CA SER A 135 13.24 -21.14 8.56
C SER A 135 12.33 -20.00 8.07
N ALA A 136 12.09 -19.01 8.93
CA ALA A 136 11.38 -17.79 8.58
C ALA A 136 12.02 -17.05 7.40
N LEU A 137 13.36 -16.97 7.39
CA LEU A 137 14.09 -16.33 6.30
C LEU A 137 13.90 -17.09 4.99
N TRP A 138 14.04 -18.41 5.04
CA TRP A 138 13.84 -19.24 3.84
C TRP A 138 12.44 -19.04 3.27
N GLY A 139 11.40 -19.08 4.10
CA GLY A 139 10.01 -18.89 3.67
C GLY A 139 9.77 -17.50 3.05
N ALA A 140 10.22 -16.43 3.69
CA ALA A 140 10.09 -15.07 3.16
C ALA A 140 10.79 -14.91 1.80
N LEU A 141 11.96 -15.54 1.63
CA LEU A 141 12.72 -15.50 0.38
C LEU A 141 12.13 -16.41 -0.72
N GLU A 142 11.47 -17.51 -0.38
CA GLU A 142 10.68 -18.28 -1.36
C GLU A 142 9.53 -17.41 -1.91
N LYS A 143 8.80 -16.69 -1.06
CA LYS A 143 7.77 -15.73 -1.52
C LYS A 143 8.37 -14.65 -2.41
N TRP A 144 9.54 -14.11 -2.06
CA TRP A 144 10.28 -13.18 -2.91
C TRP A 144 10.59 -13.78 -4.29
N TYR A 145 11.12 -15.01 -4.33
CA TYR A 145 11.47 -15.68 -5.57
C TYR A 145 10.27 -15.83 -6.50
N PHE A 146 9.13 -16.30 -5.98
CA PHE A 146 7.90 -16.42 -6.75
C PHE A 146 7.38 -15.06 -7.22
N ALA A 147 7.37 -14.05 -6.34
CA ALA A 147 6.90 -12.71 -6.65
C ALA A 147 7.80 -11.97 -7.67
N SER A 148 9.10 -12.30 -7.75
CA SER A 148 10.04 -11.79 -8.74
C SER A 148 9.96 -12.48 -10.11
N GLY A 149 9.06 -13.44 -10.28
CA GLY A 149 8.96 -14.25 -11.48
C GLY A 149 10.02 -15.34 -11.58
N LYS A 150 10.43 -15.90 -10.44
CA LYS A 150 11.41 -16.99 -10.30
C LYS A 150 12.79 -16.67 -10.87
N ARG A 151 13.25 -15.44 -10.63
CA ARG A 151 14.52 -14.97 -11.22
C ARG A 151 15.72 -15.23 -10.34
N SER A 152 15.68 -14.81 -9.08
CA SER A 152 16.80 -14.89 -8.14
C SER A 152 16.38 -14.54 -6.72
N TYR A 153 17.27 -14.82 -5.78
CA TYR A 153 17.13 -14.42 -4.39
C TYR A 153 18.00 -13.20 -4.09
N PRO A 154 17.64 -12.33 -3.14
CA PRO A 154 18.53 -11.28 -2.68
C PRO A 154 19.74 -11.91 -1.96
N ALA A 155 20.94 -11.36 -2.20
CA ALA A 155 22.16 -11.75 -1.50
C ALA A 155 22.16 -11.13 -0.09
N VAL A 156 21.41 -11.74 0.81
CA VAL A 156 21.30 -11.35 2.23
C VAL A 156 21.78 -12.47 3.12
N ASP A 157 22.27 -12.13 4.29
CA ASP A 157 22.81 -13.08 5.27
C ASP A 157 22.52 -12.61 6.70
N GLY A 158 22.82 -13.46 7.66
CA GLY A 158 22.69 -13.19 9.09
C GLY A 158 21.34 -13.55 9.69
N ALA A 159 21.19 -13.23 10.97
CA ALA A 159 19.92 -13.42 11.66
C ALA A 159 18.84 -12.46 11.17
N PRO A 160 17.53 -12.79 11.34
CA PRO A 160 16.45 -11.90 10.96
C PRO A 160 16.61 -10.46 11.41
N ARG A 161 17.07 -10.20 12.64
CA ARG A 161 17.31 -8.86 13.18
C ARG A 161 18.34 -8.04 12.38
N ASP A 162 19.29 -8.70 11.71
CA ASP A 162 20.39 -8.06 10.97
C ASP A 162 20.06 -7.93 9.47
N LEU A 163 18.95 -8.52 9.02
CA LEU A 163 18.64 -8.67 7.60
C LEU A 163 18.45 -7.33 6.89
N ALA A 164 17.86 -6.34 7.55
CA ALA A 164 17.70 -5.00 6.97
C ALA A 164 19.07 -4.35 6.66
N SER A 165 20.06 -4.54 7.52
CA SER A 165 21.43 -4.03 7.33
C SER A 165 22.14 -4.81 6.23
N SER A 166 22.02 -6.13 6.21
CA SER A 166 22.57 -7.00 5.16
C SER A 166 22.00 -6.64 3.79
N ALA A 167 20.69 -6.43 3.70
CA ALA A 167 20.02 -6.01 2.46
C ALA A 167 20.52 -4.65 1.95
N ARG A 168 20.68 -3.65 2.84
CA ARG A 168 21.27 -2.34 2.47
C ARG A 168 22.70 -2.49 1.97
N ALA A 169 23.53 -3.30 2.63
CA ALA A 169 24.91 -3.59 2.21
C ALA A 169 24.97 -4.32 0.87
N ALA A 170 23.94 -5.10 0.53
CA ALA A 170 23.78 -5.75 -0.76
C ALA A 170 23.21 -4.80 -1.85
N GLY A 171 22.82 -3.57 -1.51
CA GLY A 171 22.31 -2.57 -2.46
C GLY A 171 20.79 -2.59 -2.64
N TRP A 172 20.04 -3.34 -1.82
CA TRP A 172 18.58 -3.35 -1.86
C TRP A 172 17.98 -2.10 -1.22
N THR A 173 16.85 -1.65 -1.75
CA THR A 173 16.08 -0.58 -1.10
C THR A 173 15.43 -1.13 0.16
N VAL A 174 15.70 -0.49 1.30
CA VAL A 174 15.10 -0.81 2.61
C VAL A 174 14.52 0.45 3.21
N VAL A 175 13.22 0.41 3.51
CA VAL A 175 12.46 1.55 4.05
C VAL A 175 11.86 1.22 5.42
N GLY A 176 11.44 2.25 6.18
CA GLY A 176 10.72 2.10 7.44
C GLY A 176 9.21 2.13 7.29
N GLU A 177 8.70 2.58 6.14
CA GLU A 177 7.26 2.65 5.92
C GLU A 177 6.72 1.34 5.34
N PRO A 178 5.50 0.94 5.72
CA PRO A 178 4.82 -0.25 5.20
C PRO A 178 4.76 -0.28 3.67
N ARG A 179 5.11 -1.41 3.10
CA ARG A 179 5.02 -1.68 1.65
C ARG A 179 4.59 -3.11 1.41
N ASP A 180 3.73 -3.29 0.43
CA ASP A 180 3.44 -4.60 -0.15
C ASP A 180 4.59 -5.09 -1.02
N ARG A 181 4.58 -6.38 -1.35
CA ARG A 181 5.65 -7.04 -2.11
C ARG A 181 7.03 -6.72 -1.54
N ALA A 182 7.17 -6.95 -0.25
CA ALA A 182 8.40 -6.69 0.51
C ALA A 182 8.63 -7.79 1.54
N VAL A 183 9.87 -8.00 1.92
CA VAL A 183 10.17 -8.76 3.13
C VAL A 183 10.15 -7.78 4.31
N VAL A 184 9.24 -8.02 5.27
CA VAL A 184 9.24 -7.27 6.53
C VAL A 184 10.23 -7.91 7.49
N VAL A 185 11.06 -7.07 8.09
CA VAL A 185 12.00 -7.42 9.16
C VAL A 185 11.40 -6.94 10.47
N ILE A 186 11.20 -7.85 11.39
CA ILE A 186 10.59 -7.63 12.71
C ILE A 186 11.68 -7.79 13.76
N PRO A 187 12.07 -6.71 14.45
CA PRO A 187 13.09 -6.77 15.49
C PRO A 187 12.71 -7.67 16.66
N PRO A 188 13.68 -8.11 17.48
CA PRO A 188 13.41 -8.90 18.67
C PRO A 188 12.39 -8.22 19.61
N GLY A 189 11.42 -8.99 20.12
CA GLY A 189 10.39 -8.52 21.04
C GLY A 189 9.27 -7.65 20.42
N VAL A 190 9.36 -7.36 19.14
CA VAL A 190 8.30 -6.64 18.40
C VAL A 190 7.36 -7.67 17.78
N LEU A 191 6.04 -7.50 17.94
CA LEU A 191 5.01 -8.41 17.39
C LEU A 191 5.29 -9.89 17.72
N ASP A 192 5.73 -10.16 18.93
CA ASP A 192 6.09 -11.49 19.47
C ASP A 192 7.27 -12.16 18.78
N ALA A 193 8.13 -11.38 18.09
CA ALA A 193 9.33 -11.93 17.45
C ALA A 193 10.34 -12.42 18.50
N PRO A 194 10.99 -13.60 18.24
CA PRO A 194 12.00 -14.17 19.12
C PRO A 194 13.24 -13.27 19.26
N GLY A 195 14.16 -13.59 20.16
CA GLY A 195 15.39 -12.84 20.41
C GLY A 195 16.34 -12.71 19.19
N THR A 196 16.14 -13.52 18.16
CA THR A 196 16.82 -13.41 16.87
C THR A 196 16.11 -12.47 15.89
N GLY A 197 14.93 -11.93 16.26
CA GLY A 197 14.02 -11.27 15.34
C GLY A 197 13.22 -12.27 14.49
N HIS A 198 12.40 -11.73 13.61
CA HIS A 198 11.59 -12.53 12.67
C HIS A 198 11.51 -11.83 11.31
N VAL A 199 11.16 -12.58 10.28
CA VAL A 199 10.91 -12.05 8.94
C VAL A 199 9.70 -12.73 8.32
N ALA A 200 8.96 -11.96 7.50
CA ALA A 200 7.80 -12.45 6.78
C ALA A 200 7.69 -11.76 5.41
N TRP A 201 6.85 -12.29 4.54
CA TRP A 201 6.48 -11.63 3.30
C TRP A 201 5.22 -10.80 3.50
N VAL A 202 5.21 -9.55 3.01
CA VAL A 202 4.03 -8.69 3.02
C VAL A 202 3.23 -8.93 1.73
N ASP A 203 2.08 -9.59 1.86
CA ASP A 203 1.17 -9.85 0.76
C ASP A 203 0.36 -8.60 0.38
N ALA A 204 -0.07 -7.82 1.38
CA ALA A 204 -0.84 -6.60 1.19
C ALA A 204 -0.71 -5.67 2.40
N THR A 205 -0.90 -4.38 2.14
CA THR A 205 -1.08 -3.36 3.17
C THR A 205 -2.51 -2.84 3.17
N SER A 206 -3.03 -2.45 4.32
CA SER A 206 -4.36 -1.84 4.44
C SER A 206 -4.34 -0.73 5.48
N SER A 207 -4.92 0.43 5.13
CA SER A 207 -5.08 1.54 6.07
C SER A 207 -6.38 1.38 6.85
N ARG A 208 -6.31 1.56 8.18
CA ARG A 208 -7.46 1.57 9.08
C ARG A 208 -7.45 2.86 9.90
N PRO A 209 -8.56 3.25 10.56
CA PRO A 209 -8.61 4.48 11.35
C PRO A 209 -7.53 4.57 12.45
N ASP A 210 -7.06 3.42 12.95
CA ASP A 210 -6.08 3.29 14.03
C ASP A 210 -4.64 3.00 13.52
N GLY A 211 -4.43 2.93 12.20
CA GLY A 211 -3.11 2.75 11.60
C GLY A 211 -3.08 1.86 10.36
N THR A 212 -1.89 1.58 9.90
CA THR A 212 -1.66 0.67 8.77
C THR A 212 -1.49 -0.76 9.26
N TYR A 213 -2.11 -1.70 8.55
CA TYR A 213 -2.03 -3.13 8.83
C TYR A 213 -1.37 -3.87 7.66
N LEU A 214 -0.63 -4.90 7.99
CA LEU A 214 0.06 -5.79 7.07
C LEU A 214 -0.64 -7.15 7.10
N ARG A 215 -1.04 -7.66 5.96
CA ARG A 215 -1.30 -9.08 5.80
C ARG A 215 0.04 -9.74 5.43
N ILE A 216 0.52 -10.62 6.29
CA ILE A 216 1.81 -11.28 6.10
C ILE A 216 1.63 -12.79 5.93
N THR A 217 2.51 -13.38 5.11
CA THR A 217 2.75 -14.82 5.06
C THR A 217 4.13 -15.09 5.62
N GLU A 218 4.23 -16.01 6.56
CA GLU A 218 5.44 -16.33 7.28
C GLU A 218 5.63 -17.85 7.41
N MET A 219 6.86 -18.26 7.67
CA MET A 219 7.20 -19.65 7.98
C MET A 219 7.87 -19.71 9.35
N ALA A 220 7.71 -20.81 10.07
CA ALA A 220 8.28 -20.98 11.40
C ALA A 220 7.99 -19.78 12.33
N ALA A 221 6.74 -19.31 12.38
CA ALA A 221 6.30 -18.32 13.36
C ALA A 221 6.55 -18.84 14.79
N ALA A 222 6.54 -17.94 15.79
CA ALA A 222 6.93 -18.23 17.16
C ALA A 222 6.31 -19.52 17.75
N ASP A 223 5.07 -19.84 17.33
CA ASP A 223 4.31 -20.99 17.83
C ASP A 223 4.23 -22.16 16.82
N THR A 224 4.99 -22.11 15.72
CA THR A 224 4.94 -23.12 14.67
C THR A 224 6.29 -23.80 14.46
N ALA A 225 6.25 -25.07 14.06
CA ALA A 225 7.44 -25.82 13.70
C ALA A 225 8.08 -25.29 12.40
N PRO A 226 9.37 -25.58 12.17
CA PRO A 226 10.01 -25.37 10.87
C PRO A 226 9.14 -25.94 9.73
N HIS A 227 9.22 -25.35 8.54
CA HIS A 227 8.45 -25.70 7.33
C HIS A 227 6.93 -25.43 7.40
N ILE A 228 6.40 -24.94 8.51
CA ILE A 228 4.97 -24.62 8.60
C ILE A 228 4.72 -23.18 8.15
N TRP A 229 3.91 -23.06 7.11
CA TRP A 229 3.40 -21.79 6.65
C TRP A 229 2.22 -21.31 7.49
N SER A 230 2.22 -20.04 7.81
CA SER A 230 1.08 -19.36 8.43
C SER A 230 0.87 -17.98 7.83
N GLY A 231 -0.31 -17.43 8.06
CA GLY A 231 -0.63 -16.06 7.66
C GLY A 231 -1.38 -15.36 8.77
N ARG A 232 -1.03 -14.12 9.01
CA ARG A 232 -1.72 -13.26 9.98
C ARG A 232 -1.77 -11.81 9.52
N THR A 233 -2.62 -11.04 10.18
CA THR A 233 -2.67 -9.59 10.01
C THR A 233 -2.10 -8.93 11.25
N VAL A 234 -1.11 -8.08 11.07
CA VAL A 234 -0.45 -7.34 12.16
C VAL A 234 -0.53 -5.84 11.90
N ARG A 235 -0.59 -5.04 12.96
CA ARG A 235 -0.45 -3.59 12.86
C ARG A 235 1.00 -3.23 12.58
N ALA A 236 1.23 -2.37 11.59
CA ALA A 236 2.56 -1.83 11.35
C ALA A 236 2.96 -0.91 12.51
N VAL A 237 4.20 -1.09 12.98
CA VAL A 237 4.81 -0.25 14.03
C VAL A 237 6.12 0.36 13.50
N PRO A 238 6.60 1.47 14.08
CA PRO A 238 7.75 2.21 13.55
C PRO A 238 9.06 1.43 13.52
N GLU A 239 9.19 0.38 14.34
CA GLU A 239 10.39 -0.45 14.46
C GLU A 239 10.61 -1.39 13.26
N LEU A 240 9.59 -1.59 12.43
CA LEU A 240 9.67 -2.50 11.27
C LEU A 240 10.52 -1.90 10.15
N SER A 241 11.19 -2.77 9.41
CA SER A 241 11.87 -2.42 8.16
C SER A 241 11.36 -3.30 7.02
N TYR A 242 11.35 -2.75 5.82
CA TYR A 242 10.82 -3.42 4.63
C TYR A 242 11.87 -3.45 3.52
N ILE A 243 12.28 -4.65 3.11
CA ILE A 243 13.17 -4.87 1.97
C ILE A 243 12.30 -4.99 0.72
N LEU A 244 12.44 -4.05 -0.21
CA LEU A 244 11.51 -3.93 -1.33
C LEU A 244 11.92 -4.81 -2.51
N LEU A 245 10.97 -5.58 -3.05
CA LEU A 245 11.11 -6.24 -4.34
C LEU A 245 10.94 -5.17 -5.45
N PRO A 246 11.87 -5.06 -6.40
CA PRO A 246 11.81 -4.17 -7.56
C PRO A 246 10.62 -4.42 -8.49
#